data_bd15710759cefe3dbfeea03be519e536
#
_entry.id   bd15710759cefe3dbfeea03be519e536
#
_cell.length_a   1.000
_cell.length_b   1.000
_cell.length_c   1.000
_cell.angle_alpha   90.00
_cell.angle_beta   90.00
_cell.angle_gamma   90.00
#
_symmetry.space_group_name_H-M   'P 1'
#
loop_
_entity.id
_entity.type
_entity.pdbx_description
1 polymer ?
#
loop_
_entity_poly.entity_id
_entity_poly.type
_entity_poly.pdbx_seq_one_letter_code
_entity_poly.pdbx_strand_id
1 'polypeptide(L)'
;MSDIALVHATFANAAEAERIGADMVERRLAACVNLLGPCMSIYRWQGVVERGEEHRALFKTTPELARELADAIAATHSYDLPVIEIWPAAAGDAVIEWVRAETR
;
A
#
# COMPACT_ATOMS: atom_id res chain seq x y z
N MET A 1 6.98 -3.62 -19.79
CA MET A 1 5.58 -3.77 -19.41
C MET A 1 5.49 -4.41 -18.02
N SER A 2 4.69 -3.84 -17.16
CA SER A 2 4.56 -4.39 -15.81
C SER A 2 3.46 -5.46 -15.77
N ASP A 3 3.71 -6.51 -15.00
CA ASP A 3 2.79 -7.62 -14.84
C ASP A 3 1.81 -7.38 -13.70
N ILE A 4 2.31 -6.84 -12.59
CA ILE A 4 1.51 -6.41 -11.45
C ILE A 4 2.00 -5.05 -10.98
N ALA A 5 1.28 -4.46 -10.04
CA ALA A 5 1.70 -3.24 -9.38
C ALA A 5 1.85 -3.48 -7.88
N LEU A 6 2.86 -2.86 -7.31
CA LEU A 6 3.08 -2.82 -5.87
C LEU A 6 2.70 -1.42 -5.40
N VAL A 7 1.92 -1.34 -4.33
CA VAL A 7 1.56 -0.07 -3.71
C VAL A 7 2.07 -0.10 -2.28
N HIS A 8 2.91 0.84 -1.94
CA HIS A 8 3.54 0.92 -0.62
C HIS A 8 3.00 2.12 0.13
N ALA A 9 2.74 1.94 1.42
CA ALA A 9 2.30 3.01 2.30
C ALA A 9 2.86 2.82 3.70
N THR A 10 3.06 3.92 4.41
CA THR A 10 3.39 3.90 5.83
C THR A 10 2.19 4.41 6.61
N PHE A 11 2.01 3.86 7.80
CA PHE A 11 0.86 4.17 8.66
C PHE A 11 1.35 4.52 10.07
N ALA A 12 0.50 5.20 10.83
CA ALA A 12 0.85 5.68 12.16
C ALA A 12 1.11 4.54 13.15
N ASN A 13 0.43 3.41 12.98
CA ASN A 13 0.56 2.27 13.90
C ASN A 13 0.11 0.98 13.22
N ALA A 14 0.35 -0.14 13.89
CA ALA A 14 0.01 -1.47 13.36
C ALA A 14 -1.49 -1.63 13.14
N ALA A 15 -2.30 -1.11 14.04
CA ALA A 15 -3.76 -1.27 13.97
C ALA A 15 -4.32 -0.59 12.72
N GLU A 16 -3.82 0.59 12.37
CA GLU A 16 -4.25 1.29 11.16
C GLU A 16 -3.81 0.54 9.90
N ALA A 17 -2.57 0.05 9.87
CA ALA A 17 -2.07 -0.72 8.74
C ALA A 17 -2.91 -1.98 8.52
N GLU A 18 -3.26 -2.69 9.59
CA GLU A 18 -4.10 -3.89 9.49
C GLU A 18 -5.52 -3.54 9.02
N ARG A 19 -6.12 -2.51 9.59
CA ARG A 19 -7.50 -2.13 9.26
C ARG A 19 -7.62 -1.71 7.79
N ILE A 20 -6.73 -0.83 7.34
CA ILE A 20 -6.77 -0.36 5.96
C ILE A 20 -6.36 -1.49 5.02
N GLY A 21 -5.36 -2.27 5.41
CA GLY A 21 -4.91 -3.42 4.61
C GLY A 21 -6.04 -4.41 4.37
N ALA A 22 -6.73 -4.82 5.43
CA ALA A 22 -7.84 -5.75 5.34
C ALA A 22 -8.98 -5.18 4.48
N ASP A 23 -9.29 -3.89 4.65
CA ASP A 23 -10.35 -3.24 3.89
C ASP A 23 -10.07 -3.25 2.38
N MET A 24 -8.84 -2.99 1.98
CA MET A 24 -8.49 -2.97 0.55
C MET A 24 -8.58 -4.36 -0.07
N VAL A 25 -8.20 -5.41 0.66
CA VAL A 25 -8.34 -6.79 0.20
C VAL A 25 -9.81 -7.18 0.13
N GLU A 26 -10.59 -6.85 1.15
CA GLU A 26 -12.03 -7.14 1.19
C GLU A 26 -12.75 -6.48 0.02
N ARG A 27 -12.38 -5.26 -0.33
CA ARG A 27 -12.99 -4.52 -1.45
C ARG A 27 -12.45 -4.95 -2.80
N ARG A 28 -11.55 -5.92 -2.84
CA ARG A 28 -10.95 -6.48 -4.06
C ARG A 28 -10.17 -5.43 -4.87
N LEU A 29 -9.65 -4.41 -4.18
CA LEU A 29 -8.73 -3.44 -4.78
C LEU A 29 -7.30 -3.95 -4.73
N ALA A 30 -6.99 -4.83 -3.78
CA ALA A 30 -5.71 -5.50 -3.66
C ALA A 30 -5.93 -6.99 -3.54
N ALA A 31 -5.07 -7.79 -4.18
CA ALA A 31 -5.10 -9.25 -4.04
C ALA A 31 -4.55 -9.66 -2.68
N CYS A 32 -3.57 -8.92 -2.18
CA CYS A 32 -3.01 -9.16 -0.85
C CYS A 32 -2.34 -7.91 -0.33
N VAL A 33 -2.08 -7.91 0.98
CA VAL A 33 -1.23 -6.92 1.62
C VAL A 33 -0.24 -7.65 2.52
N ASN A 34 1.02 -7.25 2.46
CA ASN A 34 2.05 -7.72 3.38
C ASN A 34 2.30 -6.61 4.38
N LEU A 35 2.08 -6.91 5.66
CA LEU A 35 2.36 -5.97 6.74
C LEU A 35 3.83 -6.18 7.10
N LEU A 36 4.65 -5.16 6.83
CA LEU A 36 6.10 -5.28 6.94
C LEU A 36 6.61 -4.94 8.33
N GLY A 37 5.71 -4.47 9.21
CA GLY A 37 6.06 -4.14 10.57
C GLY A 37 6.59 -2.73 10.74
N PRO A 38 7.18 -2.45 11.91
CA PRO A 38 7.62 -1.10 12.23
C PRO A 38 8.90 -0.71 11.50
N CYS A 39 9.02 0.58 11.24
CA CYS A 39 10.26 1.17 10.77
C CYS A 39 10.43 2.53 11.44
N MET A 40 11.67 2.98 11.53
CA MET A 40 11.98 4.34 12.00
C MET A 40 12.03 5.24 10.76
N SER A 41 11.19 6.27 10.74
CA SER A 41 11.17 7.24 9.65
C SER A 41 11.80 8.54 10.11
N ILE A 42 12.66 9.11 9.26
CA ILE A 42 13.28 10.41 9.49
C ILE A 42 12.89 11.25 8.28
N TYR A 43 12.23 12.38 8.52
CA TYR A 43 11.66 13.15 7.43
C TYR A 43 11.59 14.64 7.79
N ARG A 44 11.47 15.46 6.75
CA ARG A 44 11.31 16.90 6.93
C ARG A 44 9.83 17.24 6.73
N TRP A 45 9.29 17.92 7.72
CA TRP A 45 7.89 18.35 7.70
C TRP A 45 7.80 19.77 8.20
N GLN A 46 7.25 20.67 7.38
CA GLN A 46 7.08 22.08 7.71
C GLN A 46 8.37 22.73 8.23
N GLY A 47 9.48 22.42 7.56
CA GLY A 47 10.77 23.02 7.86
C GLY A 47 11.55 22.37 9.00
N VAL A 48 10.99 21.33 9.63
CA VAL A 48 11.60 20.67 10.79
C VAL A 48 11.91 19.22 10.44
N VAL A 49 13.05 18.73 10.88
CA VAL A 49 13.40 17.29 10.76
C VAL A 49 12.79 16.57 11.94
N GLU A 50 11.97 15.57 11.65
CA GLU A 50 11.29 14.78 12.66
C GLU A 50 11.68 13.32 12.54
N ARG A 51 11.48 12.57 13.63
CA ARG A 51 11.71 11.13 13.70
C ARG A 51 10.51 10.49 14.33
N GLY A 52 10.12 9.34 13.81
CA GLY A 52 8.98 8.64 14.36
C GLY A 52 8.91 7.21 13.88
N GLU A 53 8.27 6.36 14.68
CA GLU A 53 8.01 5.00 14.27
C GLU A 53 6.76 4.98 13.39
N GLU A 54 6.87 4.25 12.28
CA GLU A 54 5.75 4.03 11.40
C GLU A 54 5.64 2.54 11.09
N HIS A 55 4.50 2.12 10.54
CA HIS A 55 4.28 0.73 10.13
C HIS A 55 4.05 0.70 8.64
N ARG A 56 4.81 -0.16 7.95
CA ARG A 56 4.80 -0.26 6.49
C ARG A 56 3.87 -1.35 6.03
N ALA A 57 3.25 -1.13 4.89
CA ALA A 57 2.44 -2.16 4.23
C ALA A 57 2.72 -2.13 2.73
N LEU A 58 2.75 -3.32 2.12
CA LEU A 58 2.98 -3.49 0.70
C LEU A 58 1.79 -4.23 0.11
N PHE A 59 1.07 -3.57 -0.78
CA PHE A 59 -0.12 -4.11 -1.44
C PHE A 59 0.25 -4.62 -2.83
N LYS A 60 -0.40 -5.69 -3.27
CA LYS A 60 -0.24 -6.20 -4.63
C LYS A 60 -1.57 -6.13 -5.35
N THR A 61 -1.55 -5.56 -6.56
CA THR A 61 -2.74 -5.40 -7.37
C THR A 61 -2.37 -5.41 -8.86
N THR A 62 -3.35 -5.20 -9.73
CA THR A 62 -3.07 -5.06 -11.15
C THR A 62 -2.59 -3.66 -11.45
N PRO A 63 -1.83 -3.45 -12.54
CA PRO A 63 -1.44 -2.10 -12.95
C PRO A 63 -2.64 -1.18 -13.17
N GLU A 64 -3.76 -1.73 -13.66
CA GLU A 64 -4.97 -0.97 -13.95
C GLU A 64 -5.66 -0.45 -12.68
N LEU A 65 -5.56 -1.20 -11.57
CA LEU A 65 -6.21 -0.82 -10.31
C LEU A 65 -5.32 -0.02 -9.37
N ALA A 66 -4.03 0.09 -9.68
CA ALA A 66 -3.06 0.68 -8.73
C ALA A 66 -3.44 2.09 -8.28
N ARG A 67 -3.87 2.95 -9.20
CA ARG A 67 -4.24 4.32 -8.86
C ARG A 67 -5.51 4.37 -8.00
N GLU A 68 -6.49 3.55 -8.33
CA GLU A 68 -7.73 3.48 -7.54
C GLU A 68 -7.44 2.97 -6.13
N LEU A 69 -6.57 1.96 -6.01
CA LEU A 69 -6.14 1.45 -4.71
C LEU A 69 -5.44 2.54 -3.89
N ALA A 70 -4.50 3.25 -4.50
CA ALA A 70 -3.78 4.32 -3.81
C ALA A 70 -4.74 5.41 -3.33
N ASP A 71 -5.71 5.80 -4.16
CA ASP A 71 -6.69 6.81 -3.80
C ASP A 71 -7.59 6.33 -2.65
N ALA A 72 -7.98 5.06 -2.66
CA ALA A 72 -8.79 4.49 -1.58
C ALA A 72 -8.02 4.43 -0.25
N ILE A 73 -6.73 4.10 -0.30
CA ILE A 73 -5.87 4.13 0.90
C ILE A 73 -5.82 5.55 1.44
N ALA A 74 -5.56 6.53 0.58
CA ALA A 74 -5.46 7.93 0.98
C ALA A 74 -6.76 8.43 1.62
N ALA A 75 -7.91 8.00 1.10
CA ALA A 75 -9.21 8.43 1.59
C ALA A 75 -9.50 7.97 3.02
N THR A 76 -8.86 6.89 3.47
CA THR A 76 -9.11 6.32 4.80
C THR A 76 -7.91 6.49 5.75
N HIS A 77 -6.83 7.09 5.26
CA HIS A 77 -5.60 7.28 6.04
C HIS A 77 -5.76 8.40 7.07
N SER A 78 -5.07 8.26 8.21
CA SER A 78 -5.13 9.25 9.28
C SER A 78 -4.29 10.49 9.03
N TYR A 79 -3.31 10.42 8.12
CA TYR A 79 -2.44 11.56 7.82
C TYR A 79 -3.09 12.51 6.82
N ASP A 80 -2.75 13.79 6.93
CA ASP A 80 -3.16 14.80 5.95
C ASP A 80 -2.47 14.55 4.60
N LEU A 81 -1.21 14.11 4.64
CA LEU A 81 -0.44 13.80 3.44
C LEU A 81 0.13 12.38 3.57
N PRO A 82 -0.67 11.35 3.28
CA PRO A 82 -0.14 9.99 3.31
C PRO A 82 0.85 9.78 2.17
N VAL A 83 1.99 9.14 2.49
CA VAL A 83 3.02 8.84 1.49
C VAL A 83 2.70 7.46 0.91
N ILE A 84 2.26 7.45 -0.33
CA ILE A 84 1.83 6.24 -1.03
C ILE A 84 2.55 6.21 -2.37
N GLU A 85 3.29 5.12 -2.63
CA GLU A 85 4.05 4.98 -3.87
C GLU A 85 3.53 3.78 -4.65
N ILE A 86 3.65 3.85 -5.98
CA ILE A 86 3.24 2.79 -6.88
C ILE A 86 4.47 2.36 -7.68
N TRP A 87 4.75 1.05 -7.67
CA TRP A 87 5.85 0.48 -8.46
C TRP A 87 5.33 -0.57 -9.43
N PRO A 88 5.78 -0.55 -10.69
CA PRO A 88 5.55 -1.68 -11.58
C PRO A 88 6.46 -2.84 -11.16
N ALA A 89 5.97 -4.07 -11.30
CA ALA A 89 6.76 -5.24 -10.94
C ALA A 89 6.50 -6.38 -11.93
N ALA A 90 7.55 -7.11 -12.24
CA ALA A 90 7.44 -8.35 -12.99
C ALA A 90 7.07 -9.48 -12.03
N ALA A 91 6.31 -10.45 -12.49
CA ALA A 91 5.90 -11.59 -11.69
C ALA A 91 5.70 -12.81 -12.58
N GLY A 92 5.68 -14.00 -11.98
CA GLY A 92 5.41 -15.21 -12.73
C GLY A 92 3.95 -15.30 -13.17
N ASP A 93 3.69 -16.09 -14.20
CA ASP A 93 2.36 -16.17 -14.81
C ASP A 93 1.27 -16.56 -13.80
N ALA A 94 1.56 -17.53 -12.92
CA ALA A 94 0.57 -17.96 -11.92
C ALA A 94 0.24 -16.83 -10.92
N VAL A 95 1.22 -16.01 -10.57
CA VAL A 95 1.01 -14.86 -9.68
C VAL A 95 0.16 -13.81 -10.38
N ILE A 96 0.46 -13.52 -11.64
CA ILE A 96 -0.32 -12.56 -12.44
C ILE A 96 -1.78 -13.00 -12.51
N GLU A 97 -2.03 -14.28 -12.79
CA GLU A 97 -3.37 -14.84 -12.87
C GLU A 97 -4.09 -14.71 -11.54
N TRP A 98 -3.41 -15.03 -10.45
CA TRP A 98 -4.00 -14.95 -9.11
C TRP A 98 -4.38 -13.51 -8.75
N VAL A 99 -3.47 -12.58 -9.01
CA VAL A 99 -3.75 -11.15 -8.73
C VAL A 99 -4.96 -10.68 -9.53
N ARG A 100 -5.05 -11.06 -10.81
CA ARG A 100 -6.19 -10.66 -11.64
C ARG A 100 -7.48 -11.31 -11.19
N ALA A 101 -7.43 -12.57 -10.77
CA ALA A 101 -8.62 -13.30 -10.34
C ALA A 101 -9.19 -12.75 -9.01
N GLU A 102 -8.33 -12.28 -8.13
CA GLU A 102 -8.73 -11.84 -6.80
C GLU A 102 -9.03 -10.34 -6.70
N THR A 103 -8.83 -9.59 -7.78
CA THR A 103 -9.16 -8.17 -7.84
C THR A 103 -10.29 -7.94 -8.83
N ARG A 104 -10.97 -6.80 -8.72
CA ARG A 104 -12.08 -6.47 -9.61
C ARG A 104 -11.64 -5.80 -10.93
#